data_125d80d27f7aa616559d8a501d8dd2c9
#
_entry.id   125d80d27f7aa616559d8a501d8dd2c9
#
_cell.length_a   1.000
_cell.length_b   1.000
_cell.length_c   1.000
_cell.angle_alpha   90.00
_cell.angle_beta   90.00
_cell.angle_gamma   90.00
#
_symmetry.space_group_name_H-M   'P 1'
#
loop_
_entity.id
_entity.type
_entity.pdbx_description
1 polymer ?
#
loop_
_entity_poly.entity_id
_entity_poly.type
_entity_poly.pdbx_seq_one_letter_code
_entity_poly.pdbx_strand_id
1 'polypeptide(L)'
;MQNRLMRRFAIYGKGGIGKSTTTSNLSAALSQMGYRVMQVGCDPKADSTKNLMGGRRIPTVLEQLKAKGDNLKLQDIVFEGYGGVLCVESGGPTPGIGCAGRGIISAFEKLEDLEAFEVYQPDIVIYDVLGDVVCGGFAMPIRGGYAREVFIVSSGEMMSLYAANN
;
A
#
# COMPACT_ATOMS: atom_id res chain seq x y z
N MET A 1 -14.02 10.68 -23.10
CA MET A 1 -13.27 10.34 -21.88
C MET A 1 -12.12 9.42 -22.29
N GLN A 2 -10.87 9.89 -22.20
CA GLN A 2 -9.71 9.05 -22.50
C GLN A 2 -9.69 7.93 -21.45
N ASN A 3 -9.72 6.70 -21.92
CA ASN A 3 -9.48 5.52 -21.09
C ASN A 3 -8.01 5.56 -20.64
N ARG A 4 -7.72 6.32 -19.57
CA ARG A 4 -6.39 6.34 -18.97
C ARG A 4 -6.15 4.96 -18.36
N LEU A 5 -5.23 4.22 -18.93
CA LEU A 5 -4.77 2.96 -18.35
C LEU A 5 -4.28 3.26 -16.93
N MET A 6 -4.91 2.65 -15.92
CA MET A 6 -4.50 2.73 -14.53
C MET A 6 -3.04 2.33 -14.40
N ARG A 7 -2.22 3.24 -13.90
CA ARG A 7 -0.80 2.98 -13.65
C ARG A 7 -0.63 2.41 -12.24
N ARG A 8 0.06 1.30 -12.13
CA ARG A 8 0.28 0.62 -10.85
C ARG A 8 1.76 0.37 -10.64
N PHE A 9 2.32 0.86 -9.53
CA PHE A 9 3.72 0.64 -9.19
C PHE A 9 3.93 0.41 -7.69
N ALA A 10 5.01 -0.28 -7.37
CA ALA A 10 5.40 -0.58 -6.01
C ALA A 10 6.68 0.19 -5.64
N ILE A 11 6.74 0.68 -4.41
CA ILE A 11 7.90 1.34 -3.83
C ILE A 11 8.46 0.44 -2.73
N TYR A 12 9.70 0.01 -2.90
CA TYR A 12 10.46 -0.81 -1.96
C TYR A 12 11.59 -0.01 -1.34
N GLY A 13 12.14 -0.50 -0.25
CA GLY A 13 13.30 0.08 0.41
C GLY A 13 13.40 -0.34 1.86
N LYS A 14 14.60 -0.23 2.42
CA LYS A 14 14.92 -0.57 3.80
C LYS A 14 14.00 0.18 4.78
N GLY A 15 13.63 -0.45 5.89
CA GLY A 15 12.91 0.20 6.98
C GLY A 15 13.67 1.42 7.51
N GLY A 16 12.96 2.51 7.74
CA GLY A 16 13.54 3.77 8.21
C GLY A 16 14.26 4.63 7.16
N ILE A 17 14.34 4.18 5.87
CA ILE A 17 14.99 4.93 4.78
C ILE A 17 14.22 6.18 4.35
N GLY A 18 12.99 6.36 4.80
CA GLY A 18 12.11 7.44 4.35
C GLY A 18 11.16 7.03 3.22
N LYS A 19 11.04 5.74 2.94
CA LYS A 19 10.18 5.19 1.88
C LYS A 19 8.73 5.69 1.98
N SER A 20 8.06 5.50 3.11
CA SER A 20 6.66 5.92 3.30
C SER A 20 6.48 7.44 3.27
N THR A 21 7.48 8.20 3.73
CA THR A 21 7.52 9.67 3.57
C THR A 21 7.59 10.04 2.10
N THR A 22 8.47 9.42 1.33
CA THR A 22 8.59 9.63 -0.12
C THR A 22 7.30 9.26 -0.84
N THR A 23 6.72 8.10 -0.49
CA THR A 23 5.45 7.63 -1.09
C THR A 23 4.30 8.59 -0.81
N SER A 24 4.14 9.06 0.42
CA SER A 24 3.07 9.99 0.78
C SER A 24 3.22 11.35 0.10
N ASN A 25 4.45 11.88 -0.01
CA ASN A 25 4.70 13.12 -0.74
C ASN A 25 4.44 12.96 -2.23
N LEU A 26 4.83 11.83 -2.82
CA LEU A 26 4.54 11.53 -4.23
C LEU A 26 3.02 11.42 -4.48
N SER A 27 2.30 10.73 -3.62
CA SER A 27 0.84 10.62 -3.68
C SER A 27 0.17 11.99 -3.62
N ALA A 28 0.60 12.84 -2.68
CA ALA A 28 0.09 14.21 -2.53
C ALA A 28 0.39 15.06 -3.78
N ALA A 29 1.61 15.00 -4.30
CA ALA A 29 2.00 15.76 -5.49
C ALA A 29 1.20 15.34 -6.73
N LEU A 30 1.05 14.03 -6.94
CA LEU A 30 0.25 13.50 -8.06
C LEU A 30 -1.22 13.89 -7.94
N SER A 31 -1.78 13.87 -6.73
CA SER A 31 -3.15 14.35 -6.49
C SER A 31 -3.30 15.85 -6.80
N GLN A 32 -2.34 16.68 -6.40
CA GLN A 32 -2.33 18.10 -6.75
C GLN A 32 -2.21 18.35 -8.27
N MET A 33 -1.62 17.42 -9.01
CA MET A 33 -1.59 17.43 -10.48
C MET A 33 -2.90 16.97 -11.13
N GLY A 34 -3.91 16.64 -10.33
CA GLY A 34 -5.24 16.24 -10.79
C GLY A 34 -5.41 14.74 -11.06
N TYR A 35 -4.47 13.89 -10.62
CA TYR A 35 -4.64 12.44 -10.69
C TYR A 35 -5.41 11.94 -9.48
N ARG A 36 -6.29 10.97 -9.71
CA ARG A 36 -6.90 10.18 -8.62
C ARG A 36 -5.91 9.12 -8.18
N VAL A 37 -5.36 9.28 -6.99
CA VAL A 37 -4.31 8.41 -6.46
C VAL A 37 -4.86 7.52 -5.36
N MET A 38 -4.49 6.22 -5.37
CA MET A 38 -4.70 5.31 -4.26
C MET A 38 -3.33 4.85 -3.74
N GLN A 39 -3.09 5.06 -2.43
CA GLN A 39 -1.89 4.55 -1.73
C GLN A 39 -2.28 3.37 -0.86
N VAL A 40 -1.63 2.22 -1.08
CA VAL A 40 -1.83 0.99 -0.33
C VAL A 40 -0.57 0.70 0.49
N GLY A 41 -0.68 0.81 1.80
CA GLY A 41 0.39 0.45 2.75
C GLY A 41 0.47 -1.05 2.94
N CYS A 42 1.63 -1.62 2.66
CA CYS A 42 1.92 -3.05 2.74
C CYS A 42 2.93 -3.35 3.85
N ASP A 43 2.79 -2.69 5.00
CA ASP A 43 3.60 -2.89 6.20
C ASP A 43 2.68 -3.32 7.35
N PRO A 44 3.04 -4.34 8.13
CA PRO A 44 2.28 -4.73 9.34
C PRO A 44 2.09 -3.61 10.35
N LYS A 45 2.95 -2.59 10.36
CA LYS A 45 2.83 -1.41 11.24
C LYS A 45 1.65 -0.52 10.87
N ALA A 46 1.17 -0.60 9.62
CA ALA A 46 0.04 0.18 9.12
C ALA A 46 0.20 1.68 9.37
N ASP A 47 1.31 2.25 8.96
CA ASP A 47 1.67 3.66 9.14
C ASP A 47 2.07 4.37 7.84
N SER A 48 1.94 3.68 6.71
CA SER A 48 2.28 4.21 5.38
C SER A 48 1.50 5.47 5.02
N THR A 49 0.19 5.44 5.28
CA THR A 49 -0.74 6.52 4.93
C THR A 49 -0.91 7.57 6.02
N LYS A 50 -0.23 7.40 7.16
CA LYS A 50 -0.39 8.24 8.35
C LYS A 50 -0.20 9.74 8.07
N ASN A 51 0.78 10.10 7.24
CA ASN A 51 1.03 11.50 6.88
C ASN A 51 -0.13 12.08 6.05
N LEU A 52 -0.70 11.32 5.13
CA LEU A 52 -1.85 11.72 4.33
C LEU A 52 -3.13 11.85 5.17
N MET A 53 -3.20 11.11 6.28
CA MET A 53 -4.34 11.10 7.20
C MET A 53 -4.20 12.11 8.36
N GLY A 54 -3.30 13.09 8.24
CA GLY A 54 -3.09 14.11 9.27
C GLY A 54 -2.54 13.55 10.58
N GLY A 55 -1.68 12.54 10.52
CA GLY A 55 -1.08 11.88 11.67
C GLY A 55 -1.94 10.78 12.30
N ARG A 56 -3.14 10.54 11.81
CA ARG A 56 -4.06 9.50 12.32
C ARG A 56 -3.77 8.15 11.67
N ARG A 57 -3.88 7.09 12.46
CA ARG A 57 -3.90 5.71 11.96
C ARG A 57 -5.31 5.37 11.47
N ILE A 58 -5.40 4.73 10.32
CA ILE A 58 -6.65 4.18 9.79
C ILE A 58 -6.78 2.68 10.14
N PRO A 59 -8.00 2.14 10.22
CA PRO A 59 -8.21 0.70 10.35
C PRO A 59 -7.60 -0.05 9.16
N THR A 60 -7.00 -1.20 9.42
CA THR A 60 -6.44 -2.02 8.34
C THR A 60 -7.48 -2.96 7.74
N VAL A 61 -7.23 -3.42 6.51
CA VAL A 61 -8.09 -4.41 5.86
C VAL A 61 -8.23 -5.66 6.72
N LEU A 62 -7.12 -6.16 7.29
CA LEU A 62 -7.16 -7.35 8.13
C LEU A 62 -7.91 -7.15 9.46
N GLU A 63 -7.77 -5.98 10.10
CA GLU A 63 -8.54 -5.66 11.31
C GLU A 63 -10.04 -5.67 11.01
N GLN A 64 -10.43 -5.01 9.92
CA GLN A 64 -11.83 -4.93 9.51
C GLN A 64 -12.38 -6.27 9.03
N LEU A 65 -11.58 -7.07 8.32
CA LEU A 65 -11.97 -8.41 7.89
C LEU A 65 -12.25 -9.32 9.11
N LYS A 66 -11.40 -9.25 10.14
CA LYS A 66 -11.63 -10.00 11.39
C LYS A 66 -12.88 -9.54 12.14
N ALA A 67 -13.16 -8.24 12.11
CA ALA A 67 -14.29 -7.67 12.83
C ALA A 67 -15.64 -7.87 12.13
N LYS A 68 -15.68 -7.84 10.79
CA LYS A 68 -16.91 -7.80 9.99
C LYS A 68 -17.13 -9.01 9.10
N GLY A 69 -16.07 -9.81 8.84
CA GLY A 69 -16.15 -10.96 7.95
C GLY A 69 -16.73 -10.61 6.58
N ASP A 70 -17.78 -11.30 6.17
CA ASP A 70 -18.44 -11.09 4.86
C ASP A 70 -19.23 -9.78 4.75
N ASN A 71 -19.46 -9.09 5.89
CA ASN A 71 -20.15 -7.80 5.91
C ASN A 71 -19.19 -6.60 5.67
N LEU A 72 -17.92 -6.86 5.38
CA LEU A 72 -16.93 -5.84 5.10
C LEU A 72 -17.29 -5.06 3.83
N LYS A 73 -17.21 -3.73 3.91
CA LYS A 73 -17.50 -2.81 2.79
C LYS A 73 -16.28 -1.96 2.49
N LEU A 74 -16.20 -1.41 1.27
CA LEU A 74 -15.11 -0.52 0.85
C LEU A 74 -14.90 0.68 1.78
N GLN A 75 -15.97 1.29 2.25
CA GLN A 75 -15.92 2.42 3.19
C GLN A 75 -15.28 2.11 4.55
N ASP A 76 -15.12 0.83 4.87
CA ASP A 76 -14.49 0.39 6.11
C ASP A 76 -12.96 0.28 5.99
N ILE A 77 -12.44 0.27 4.75
CA ILE A 77 -11.04 -0.01 4.46
C ILE A 77 -10.37 1.00 3.51
N VAL A 78 -11.15 1.83 2.83
CA VAL A 78 -10.65 2.91 1.96
C VAL A 78 -11.05 4.24 2.55
N PHE A 79 -10.09 5.09 2.84
CA PHE A 79 -10.27 6.37 3.49
C PHE A 79 -9.70 7.49 2.62
N GLU A 80 -10.37 8.62 2.58
CA GLU A 80 -9.89 9.79 1.87
C GLU A 80 -8.96 10.61 2.77
N GLY A 81 -7.73 10.81 2.31
CA GLY A 81 -6.70 11.60 2.98
C GLY A 81 -6.45 12.94 2.28
N TYR A 82 -5.28 13.51 2.54
CA TYR A 82 -4.86 14.80 1.98
C TYR A 82 -5.02 14.83 0.46
N GLY A 83 -5.62 15.91 -0.04
CA GLY A 83 -5.80 16.13 -1.49
C GLY A 83 -6.72 15.12 -2.19
N GLY A 84 -7.53 14.35 -1.45
CA GLY A 84 -8.38 13.31 -2.02
C GLY A 84 -7.65 12.00 -2.34
N VAL A 85 -6.43 11.81 -1.81
CA VAL A 85 -5.72 10.53 -1.94
C VAL A 85 -6.47 9.44 -1.20
N LEU A 86 -6.78 8.35 -1.89
CA LEU A 86 -7.40 7.17 -1.31
C LEU A 86 -6.35 6.37 -0.53
N CYS A 87 -6.56 6.20 0.76
CA CYS A 87 -5.63 5.58 1.69
C CYS A 87 -6.14 4.22 2.13
N VAL A 88 -5.30 3.19 1.99
CA VAL A 88 -5.57 1.81 2.41
C VAL A 88 -4.36 1.30 3.19
N GLU A 89 -4.59 0.58 4.29
CA GLU A 89 -3.55 -0.15 5.02
C GLU A 89 -3.90 -1.64 5.05
N SER A 90 -3.01 -2.47 4.53
CA SER A 90 -3.21 -3.93 4.52
C SER A 90 -3.27 -4.51 5.94
N GLY A 91 -2.35 -4.06 6.79
CA GLY A 91 -2.15 -4.62 8.11
C GLY A 91 -1.31 -5.90 8.10
N GLY A 92 -1.10 -6.45 9.26
CA GLY A 92 -0.36 -7.69 9.46
C GLY A 92 -1.08 -8.66 10.40
N PRO A 93 -0.66 -9.92 10.45
CA PRO A 93 -1.18 -10.87 11.42
C PRO A 93 -0.84 -10.41 12.83
N THR A 94 -1.55 -10.94 13.81
CA THR A 94 -1.19 -10.75 15.22
C THR A 94 0.27 -11.18 15.45
N PRO A 95 1.09 -10.37 16.12
CA PRO A 95 2.48 -10.71 16.40
C PRO A 95 2.60 -12.13 16.97
N GLY A 96 3.52 -12.93 16.41
CA GLY A 96 3.73 -14.32 16.80
C GLY A 96 2.79 -15.35 16.13
N ILE A 97 1.81 -14.93 15.34
CA ILE A 97 0.88 -15.80 14.66
C ILE A 97 0.92 -15.55 13.14
N GLY A 98 1.72 -16.31 12.43
CA GLY A 98 1.73 -16.34 10.97
C GLY A 98 2.69 -15.36 10.29
N CYS A 99 2.83 -15.52 8.97
CA CYS A 99 3.69 -14.68 8.12
C CYS A 99 3.00 -13.35 7.81
N ALA A 100 3.71 -12.24 8.01
CA ALA A 100 3.22 -10.89 7.69
C ALA A 100 2.77 -10.76 6.21
N GLY A 101 3.44 -11.44 5.31
CA GLY A 101 3.10 -11.45 3.89
C GLY A 101 1.73 -12.04 3.55
N ARG A 102 1.22 -12.98 4.37
CA ARG A 102 -0.14 -13.53 4.16
C ARG A 102 -1.21 -12.45 4.34
N GLY A 103 -0.97 -11.51 5.26
CA GLY A 103 -1.89 -10.39 5.47
C GLY A 103 -2.01 -9.48 4.25
N ILE A 104 -0.91 -9.25 3.54
CA ILE A 104 -0.89 -8.44 2.30
C ILE A 104 -1.70 -9.15 1.21
N ILE A 105 -1.52 -10.46 1.05
CA ILE A 105 -2.27 -11.26 0.07
C ILE A 105 -3.77 -11.14 0.34
N SER A 106 -4.21 -11.42 1.57
CA SER A 106 -5.63 -11.34 1.93
C SER A 106 -6.21 -9.94 1.78
N ALA A 107 -5.40 -8.89 2.01
CA ALA A 107 -5.84 -7.52 1.79
C ALA A 107 -6.05 -7.21 0.30
N PHE A 108 -5.17 -7.70 -0.57
CA PHE A 108 -5.29 -7.49 -2.02
C PHE A 108 -6.46 -8.26 -2.60
N GLU A 109 -6.60 -9.54 -2.24
CA GLU A 109 -7.77 -10.36 -2.61
C GLU A 109 -9.07 -9.66 -2.19
N LYS A 110 -9.12 -9.08 -0.99
CA LYS A 110 -10.32 -8.40 -0.52
C LYS A 110 -10.61 -7.09 -1.24
N LEU A 111 -9.57 -6.33 -1.64
CA LEU A 111 -9.76 -5.14 -2.47
C LEU A 111 -10.31 -5.51 -3.86
N GLU A 112 -9.88 -6.63 -4.43
CA GLU A 112 -10.42 -7.15 -5.70
C GLU A 112 -11.84 -7.67 -5.55
N ASP A 113 -12.12 -8.50 -4.54
CA ASP A 113 -13.48 -9.02 -4.26
C ASP A 113 -14.52 -7.92 -4.10
N LEU A 114 -14.12 -6.79 -3.52
CA LEU A 114 -14.97 -5.62 -3.33
C LEU A 114 -14.95 -4.64 -4.51
N GLU A 115 -14.26 -4.99 -5.59
CA GLU A 115 -14.14 -4.15 -6.80
C GLU A 115 -13.61 -2.74 -6.51
N ALA A 116 -12.64 -2.61 -5.59
CA ALA A 116 -12.15 -1.31 -5.12
C ALA A 116 -11.61 -0.43 -6.27
N PHE A 117 -10.92 -1.04 -7.21
CA PHE A 117 -10.32 -0.32 -8.34
C PHE A 117 -11.36 0.10 -9.38
N GLU A 118 -12.42 -0.65 -9.54
CA GLU A 118 -13.55 -0.38 -10.42
C GLU A 118 -14.45 0.71 -9.85
N VAL A 119 -14.71 0.67 -8.54
CA VAL A 119 -15.56 1.64 -7.83
C VAL A 119 -14.87 3.00 -7.72
N TYR A 120 -13.61 3.02 -7.28
CA TYR A 120 -12.86 4.27 -7.06
C TYR A 120 -12.16 4.79 -8.31
N GLN A 121 -11.91 3.96 -9.31
CA GLN A 121 -11.26 4.30 -10.59
C GLN A 121 -10.01 5.17 -10.42
N PRO A 122 -8.99 4.74 -9.63
CA PRO A 122 -7.77 5.51 -9.50
C PRO A 122 -7.00 5.55 -10.82
N ASP A 123 -6.42 6.71 -11.18
CA ASP A 123 -5.48 6.82 -12.29
C ASP A 123 -4.15 6.14 -11.93
N ILE A 124 -3.78 6.22 -10.65
CA ILE A 124 -2.50 5.73 -10.13
C ILE A 124 -2.72 4.97 -8.83
N VAL A 125 -2.16 3.76 -8.74
CA VAL A 125 -2.09 2.98 -7.50
C VAL A 125 -0.63 2.82 -7.08
N ILE A 126 -0.31 3.20 -5.85
CA ILE A 126 1.04 3.12 -5.28
C ILE A 126 1.02 2.13 -4.12
N TYR A 127 1.80 1.06 -4.24
CA TYR A 127 2.01 0.09 -3.16
C TYR A 127 3.28 0.45 -2.40
N ASP A 128 3.13 0.85 -1.13
CA ASP A 128 4.25 1.14 -0.23
C ASP A 128 4.66 -0.13 0.51
N VAL A 129 5.69 -0.79 0.02
CA VAL A 129 6.05 -2.15 0.43
C VAL A 129 7.28 -2.16 1.33
N LEU A 130 7.22 -2.91 2.44
CA LEU A 130 8.38 -3.16 3.28
C LEU A 130 9.44 -3.95 2.51
N GLY A 131 10.69 -3.46 2.52
CA GLY A 131 11.79 -4.03 1.74
C GLY A 131 12.81 -4.85 2.52
N ASP A 132 12.63 -4.98 3.85
CA ASP A 132 13.64 -5.62 4.71
C ASP A 132 13.44 -7.13 4.89
N VAL A 133 12.30 -7.66 4.46
CA VAL A 133 11.90 -9.04 4.75
C VAL A 133 11.70 -9.82 3.47
N VAL A 134 12.50 -10.88 3.30
CA VAL A 134 12.35 -11.85 2.22
C VAL A 134 11.18 -12.79 2.56
N CYS A 135 9.96 -12.30 2.46
CA CYS A 135 8.75 -13.10 2.59
C CYS A 135 7.95 -13.01 1.30
N GLY A 136 7.46 -14.15 0.80
CA GLY A 136 6.74 -14.23 -0.47
C GLY A 136 5.55 -13.26 -0.59
N GLY A 137 4.92 -12.90 0.54
CA GLY A 137 3.83 -11.93 0.56
C GLY A 137 4.25 -10.49 0.21
N PHE A 138 5.49 -10.08 0.52
CA PHE A 138 5.99 -8.77 0.12
C PHE A 138 6.35 -8.68 -1.37
N ALA A 139 6.51 -9.82 -2.03
CA ALA A 139 6.64 -9.89 -3.48
C ALA A 139 5.28 -9.90 -4.20
N MET A 140 4.16 -9.96 -3.47
CA MET A 140 2.81 -10.06 -4.03
C MET A 140 2.46 -8.93 -5.00
N PRO A 141 2.81 -7.65 -4.74
CA PRO A 141 2.52 -6.59 -5.70
C PRO A 141 3.10 -6.87 -7.10
N ILE A 142 4.27 -7.50 -7.15
CA ILE A 142 4.95 -7.86 -8.42
C ILE A 142 4.44 -9.19 -8.95
N ARG A 143 4.47 -10.25 -8.14
CA ARG A 143 4.14 -11.63 -8.56
C ARG A 143 2.66 -11.80 -8.90
N GLY A 144 1.78 -11.10 -8.16
CA GLY A 144 0.34 -11.09 -8.41
C GLY A 144 -0.08 -10.20 -9.57
N GLY A 145 0.87 -9.49 -10.22
CA GLY A 145 0.56 -8.60 -11.34
C GLY A 145 -0.12 -7.28 -10.91
N TYR A 146 -0.14 -6.98 -9.61
CA TYR A 146 -0.72 -5.74 -9.09
C TYR A 146 0.12 -4.52 -9.46
N ALA A 147 1.46 -4.62 -9.43
CA ALA A 147 2.38 -3.59 -9.86
C ALA A 147 3.14 -4.02 -11.12
N ARG A 148 3.20 -3.12 -12.09
CA ARG A 148 3.96 -3.32 -13.35
C ARG A 148 5.32 -2.65 -13.33
N GLU A 149 5.53 -1.74 -12.39
CA GLU A 149 6.75 -0.97 -12.22
C GLU A 149 7.19 -1.04 -10.78
N VAL A 150 8.48 -1.01 -10.55
CA VAL A 150 9.08 -1.04 -9.21
C VAL A 150 10.06 0.09 -9.07
N PHE A 151 9.93 0.85 -7.99
CA PHE A 151 10.89 1.86 -7.57
C PHE A 151 11.51 1.44 -6.25
N ILE A 152 12.82 1.65 -6.10
CA ILE A 152 13.56 1.30 -4.90
C ILE A 152 14.12 2.59 -4.28
N VAL A 153 13.72 2.87 -3.05
CA VAL A 153 14.30 3.95 -2.24
C VAL A 153 15.51 3.41 -1.51
N SER A 154 16.68 3.94 -1.84
CA SER A 154 17.96 3.54 -1.25
C SER A 154 18.80 4.76 -0.90
N SER A 155 19.72 4.59 0.06
CA SER A 155 20.80 5.52 0.37
C SER A 155 22.15 4.87 0.00
N GLY A 156 23.24 5.62 0.13
CA GLY A 156 24.60 5.10 -0.04
C GLY A 156 25.10 4.19 1.10
N GLU A 157 24.28 3.95 2.11
CA GLU A 157 24.58 3.06 3.22
C GLU A 157 24.62 1.59 2.79
N MET A 158 25.60 0.81 3.25
CA MET A 158 25.79 -0.59 2.88
C MET A 158 24.52 -1.43 3.10
N MET A 159 23.86 -1.28 4.25
CA MET A 159 22.65 -2.04 4.56
C MET A 159 21.45 -1.65 3.68
N SER A 160 21.39 -0.40 3.23
CA SER A 160 20.37 0.06 2.29
C SER A 160 20.58 -0.51 0.90
N LEU A 161 21.83 -0.55 0.44
CA LEU A 161 22.21 -1.17 -0.84
C LEU A 161 21.96 -2.69 -0.80
N TYR A 162 22.28 -3.34 0.31
CA TYR A 162 22.00 -4.77 0.49
C TYR A 162 20.50 -5.07 0.40
N ALA A 163 19.67 -4.30 1.12
CA ALA A 163 18.22 -4.45 1.06
C ALA A 163 17.65 -4.18 -0.35
N ALA A 164 18.25 -3.25 -1.09
CA ALA A 164 17.84 -2.96 -2.47
C ALA A 164 18.20 -4.06 -3.47
N ASN A 165 19.22 -4.87 -3.15
CA ASN A 165 19.70 -5.97 -4.00
C ASN A 165 18.90 -7.28 -3.81
N ASN A 166 18.17 -7.42 -2.71
CA ASN A 166 17.35 -8.60 -2.42
C ASN A 166 16.00 -8.57 -3.14
#